data_cc9209e3a5c7b4550afc2220028bc5db
#
_entry.id   cc9209e3a5c7b4550afc2220028bc5db
#
_cell.length_a   1.000
_cell.length_b   1.000
_cell.length_c   1.000
_cell.angle_alpha   90.00
_cell.angle_beta   90.00
_cell.angle_gamma   90.00
#
_symmetry.space_group_name_H-M   'P 1'
#
loop_
_entity.id
_entity.type
_entity.pdbx_description
1 polymer ?
#
loop_
_entity_poly.entity_id
_entity_poly.type
_entity_poly.pdbx_seq_one_letter_code
_entity_poly.pdbx_strand_id
1 'polypeptide(L)'
;RLQQERLELEANEHKREQDVNEMKMTFFTNISHELRTPLTLISAPTQQLMRLIDPESSAGKLLTTIHRNCSQLHRLMDQLLDFRKMEDGMLSLKIVRADIAAELETIVNSYRIVAAEKNISVVFSPQVRPLEIWYDPDKIEKIMHNLLSNAMKYTPENGRIEIVAEERSILEVHEHYGIESPQERYLEISVSDNGPGVPEDKLGELFVRYRQIESPAGLRPDYTGSGIGLHYTLRLVEMHRGKIIAELRKPTGMKFSFILPSGDIYSPEEKAGAGIPESDAESPIPADIGRTSEQQDAGKHEYTILVAEDNTELMIYFRQMLGEEYNVIEATDGTRAWEILQSESPDLILSDVVMPGLSGYELCARVKQHPDLSHIPVILLTAKTSMPEQIEGLTHGADAYVCKPFNVEYLLLLIGNQFRNRSKLRSYYFSARSKTGREEPPVKLNAFDRKFMDKLMELLEKSLSDMELNIDEIASEMAFSRTSFYRKLKGLTNMAPADFIRAYRLRRAAEMIEEGSWNLYEVAENVGFSNYTHFSVIFKKHFGVSPKDYRNRGHHE
;
A
#
# COMPACT_ATOMS: atom_id res chain seq x y z
N ARG A 1 -3.54 -53.10 -21.08
CA ARG A 1 -4.74 -52.97 -20.21
C ARG A 1 -4.32 -52.69 -18.76
N LEU A 2 -3.57 -53.58 -18.11
CA LEU A 2 -3.05 -53.42 -16.73
C LEU A 2 -2.19 -52.14 -16.54
N GLN A 3 -1.40 -51.78 -17.53
CA GLN A 3 -0.56 -50.56 -17.48
C GLN A 3 -1.40 -49.29 -17.62
N GLN A 4 -2.49 -49.35 -18.35
CA GLN A 4 -3.43 -48.24 -18.54
C GLN A 4 -4.28 -48.01 -17.29
N GLU A 5 -4.78 -49.10 -16.67
CA GLU A 5 -5.50 -49.06 -15.38
C GLU A 5 -4.62 -48.52 -14.24
N ARG A 6 -3.32 -48.84 -14.25
CA ARG A 6 -2.36 -48.30 -13.26
C ARG A 6 -2.12 -46.82 -13.45
N LEU A 7 -1.97 -46.33 -14.69
CA LEU A 7 -1.82 -44.90 -14.99
C LEU A 7 -3.09 -44.09 -14.63
N GLU A 8 -4.26 -44.69 -14.86
CA GLU A 8 -5.53 -44.05 -14.45
C GLU A 8 -5.69 -44.00 -12.93
N LEU A 9 -5.23 -45.02 -12.20
CA LEU A 9 -5.23 -45.03 -10.74
C LEU A 9 -4.25 -43.96 -10.19
N GLU A 10 -3.03 -43.90 -10.68
CA GLU A 10 -2.02 -42.93 -10.30
C GLU A 10 -2.50 -41.49 -10.62
N ALA A 11 -3.14 -41.27 -11.76
CA ALA A 11 -3.72 -39.99 -12.14
C ALA A 11 -4.87 -39.54 -11.22
N ASN A 12 -5.73 -40.50 -10.83
CA ASN A 12 -6.84 -40.27 -9.91
C ASN A 12 -6.37 -40.02 -8.47
N GLU A 13 -5.33 -40.71 -8.01
CA GLU A 13 -4.70 -40.43 -6.70
C GLU A 13 -4.07 -39.06 -6.68
N HIS A 14 -3.32 -38.71 -7.71
CA HIS A 14 -2.68 -37.39 -7.81
C HIS A 14 -3.71 -36.24 -7.85
N LYS A 15 -4.81 -36.43 -8.62
CA LYS A 15 -5.91 -35.46 -8.64
C LYS A 15 -6.57 -35.31 -7.27
N ARG A 16 -6.78 -36.44 -6.57
CA ARG A 16 -7.37 -36.43 -5.23
C ARG A 16 -6.46 -35.72 -4.19
N GLU A 17 -5.15 -35.93 -4.30
CA GLU A 17 -4.18 -35.20 -3.48
C GLU A 17 -4.21 -33.68 -3.77
N GLN A 18 -4.29 -33.29 -5.05
CA GLN A 18 -4.42 -31.88 -5.44
C GLN A 18 -5.72 -31.27 -4.89
N ASP A 19 -6.86 -31.93 -5.06
CA ASP A 19 -8.16 -31.46 -4.57
C ASP A 19 -8.15 -31.28 -3.03
N VAL A 20 -7.52 -32.22 -2.28
CA VAL A 20 -7.38 -32.12 -0.82
C VAL A 20 -6.47 -30.97 -0.42
N ASN A 21 -5.38 -30.73 -1.13
CA ASN A 21 -4.47 -29.62 -0.87
C ASN A 21 -5.14 -28.27 -1.16
N GLU A 22 -5.89 -28.18 -2.26
CA GLU A 22 -6.66 -26.97 -2.60
C GLU A 22 -7.74 -26.66 -1.55
N MET A 23 -8.48 -27.67 -1.09
CA MET A 23 -9.44 -27.50 0.01
C MET A 23 -8.76 -27.05 1.31
N LYS A 24 -7.60 -27.60 1.67
CA LYS A 24 -6.83 -27.16 2.85
C LYS A 24 -6.40 -25.72 2.72
N MET A 25 -5.90 -25.29 1.54
CA MET A 25 -5.48 -23.91 1.32
C MET A 25 -6.64 -22.93 1.43
N THR A 26 -7.77 -23.22 0.81
CA THR A 26 -8.98 -22.41 0.92
C THR A 26 -9.43 -22.27 2.37
N PHE A 27 -9.40 -23.36 3.14
CA PHE A 27 -9.73 -23.36 4.56
C PHE A 27 -8.80 -22.45 5.38
N PHE A 28 -7.47 -22.54 5.20
CA PHE A 28 -6.52 -21.70 5.93
C PHE A 28 -6.60 -20.23 5.51
N THR A 29 -6.83 -19.94 4.24
CA THR A 29 -7.03 -18.58 3.74
C THR A 29 -8.29 -17.95 4.37
N ASN A 30 -9.38 -18.71 4.42
CA ASN A 30 -10.63 -18.25 5.03
C ASN A 30 -10.49 -18.01 6.54
N ILE A 31 -9.89 -18.97 7.28
CA ILE A 31 -9.63 -18.78 8.73
C ILE A 31 -8.80 -17.53 8.98
N SER A 32 -7.81 -17.25 8.14
CA SER A 32 -6.99 -16.07 8.31
C SER A 32 -7.74 -14.79 8.10
N HIS A 33 -8.61 -14.76 7.10
CA HIS A 33 -9.52 -13.63 6.91
C HIS A 33 -10.45 -13.47 8.11
N GLU A 34 -11.06 -14.54 8.57
CA GLU A 34 -11.94 -14.56 9.75
C GLU A 34 -11.24 -14.16 11.06
N LEU A 35 -9.94 -14.41 11.19
CA LEU A 35 -9.16 -13.98 12.36
C LEU A 35 -8.67 -12.52 12.24
N ARG A 36 -8.39 -12.02 11.03
CA ARG A 36 -7.93 -10.65 10.83
C ARG A 36 -9.00 -9.61 11.13
N THR A 37 -10.23 -9.90 10.77
CA THR A 37 -11.36 -8.97 11.02
C THR A 37 -11.51 -8.64 12.50
N PRO A 38 -11.66 -9.60 13.44
CA PRO A 38 -11.74 -9.27 14.87
C PRO A 38 -10.46 -8.62 15.41
N LEU A 39 -9.28 -8.97 14.91
CA LEU A 39 -8.04 -8.29 15.28
C LEU A 39 -8.03 -6.82 14.84
N THR A 40 -8.55 -6.51 13.66
CA THR A 40 -8.74 -5.14 13.18
C THR A 40 -9.70 -4.37 14.09
N LEU A 41 -10.81 -4.98 14.46
CA LEU A 41 -11.82 -4.39 15.35
C LEU A 41 -11.31 -4.15 16.78
N ILE A 42 -10.28 -4.86 17.23
CA ILE A 42 -9.63 -4.60 18.51
C ILE A 42 -8.49 -3.58 18.35
N SER A 43 -7.66 -3.73 17.31
CA SER A 43 -6.47 -2.92 17.13
C SER A 43 -6.80 -1.46 16.78
N ALA A 44 -7.73 -1.23 15.84
CA ALA A 44 -8.04 0.11 15.36
C ALA A 44 -8.66 1.03 16.44
N PRO A 45 -9.70 0.62 17.20
CA PRO A 45 -10.17 1.42 18.32
C PRO A 45 -9.14 1.60 19.44
N THR A 46 -8.29 0.58 19.68
CA THR A 46 -7.22 0.68 20.68
C THR A 46 -6.23 1.78 20.29
N GLN A 47 -5.83 1.87 19.01
CA GLN A 47 -4.97 2.92 18.51
C GLN A 47 -5.59 4.32 18.66
N GLN A 48 -6.89 4.47 18.40
CA GLN A 48 -7.60 5.74 18.62
C GLN A 48 -7.60 6.14 20.09
N LEU A 49 -7.88 5.22 21.00
CA LEU A 49 -7.86 5.48 22.45
C LEU A 49 -6.47 5.83 22.97
N MET A 50 -5.40 5.19 22.44
CA MET A 50 -4.01 5.51 22.81
C MET A 50 -3.60 6.96 22.50
N ARG A 51 -4.29 7.64 21.60
CA ARG A 51 -4.04 9.07 21.29
C ARG A 51 -4.77 10.03 22.21
N LEU A 52 -5.91 9.57 22.76
CA LEU A 52 -6.78 10.38 23.62
C LEU A 52 -6.38 10.26 25.09
N ILE A 53 -5.66 9.20 25.46
CA ILE A 53 -5.34 8.83 26.83
C ILE A 53 -3.83 8.99 27.07
N ASP A 54 -3.48 9.61 28.20
CA ASP A 54 -2.07 9.75 28.61
C ASP A 54 -1.40 8.38 28.68
N PRO A 55 -0.28 8.14 27.95
CA PRO A 55 0.45 6.88 27.91
C PRO A 55 0.91 6.40 29.31
N GLU A 56 1.23 7.33 30.21
CA GLU A 56 1.68 7.02 31.58
C GLU A 56 0.56 6.67 32.54
N SER A 57 -0.69 6.94 32.17
CA SER A 57 -1.86 6.56 32.97
C SER A 57 -2.02 5.03 33.04
N SER A 58 -2.72 4.55 34.05
CA SER A 58 -3.08 3.12 34.16
C SER A 58 -3.83 2.61 32.92
N ALA A 59 -4.75 3.42 32.38
CA ALA A 59 -5.48 3.11 31.15
C ALA A 59 -4.56 3.08 29.91
N GLY A 60 -3.61 4.02 29.78
CA GLY A 60 -2.63 4.05 28.70
C GLY A 60 -1.73 2.80 28.68
N LYS A 61 -1.26 2.37 29.86
CA LYS A 61 -0.48 1.13 29.99
C LYS A 61 -1.25 -0.13 29.61
N LEU A 62 -2.55 -0.18 29.95
CA LEU A 62 -3.43 -1.29 29.53
C LEU A 62 -3.66 -1.29 28.02
N LEU A 63 -3.94 -0.13 27.41
CA LEU A 63 -4.09 -0.01 25.96
C LEU A 63 -2.82 -0.41 25.21
N THR A 64 -1.64 0.02 25.67
CA THR A 64 -0.35 -0.40 25.12
C THR A 64 -0.18 -1.92 25.19
N THR A 65 -0.63 -2.55 26.29
CA THR A 65 -0.58 -4.01 26.44
C THR A 65 -1.53 -4.69 25.45
N ILE A 66 -2.77 -4.20 25.29
CA ILE A 66 -3.75 -4.74 24.32
C ILE A 66 -3.17 -4.63 22.91
N HIS A 67 -2.70 -3.46 22.51
CA HIS A 67 -2.15 -3.21 21.18
C HIS A 67 -0.97 -4.13 20.87
N ARG A 68 -0.05 -4.30 21.82
CA ARG A 68 1.10 -5.22 21.70
C ARG A 68 0.65 -6.67 21.49
N ASN A 69 -0.36 -7.13 22.23
CA ASN A 69 -0.89 -8.49 22.08
C ASN A 69 -1.60 -8.70 20.73
N CYS A 70 -2.37 -7.73 20.27
CA CYS A 70 -2.99 -7.76 18.93
C CYS A 70 -1.93 -7.85 17.83
N SER A 71 -0.87 -7.05 17.90
CA SER A 71 0.25 -7.08 16.95
C SER A 71 1.00 -8.41 17.00
N GLN A 72 1.11 -9.03 18.18
CA GLN A 72 1.73 -10.35 18.32
C GLN A 72 0.86 -11.45 17.69
N LEU A 73 -0.45 -11.44 17.94
CA LEU A 73 -1.40 -12.39 17.32
C LEU A 73 -1.39 -12.29 15.80
N HIS A 74 -1.36 -11.06 15.27
CA HIS A 74 -1.27 -10.84 13.83
C HIS A 74 -0.02 -11.48 13.23
N ARG A 75 1.15 -11.24 13.83
CA ARG A 75 2.42 -11.84 13.38
C ARG A 75 2.40 -13.38 13.43
N LEU A 76 1.84 -13.96 14.49
CA LEU A 76 1.73 -15.41 14.59
C LEU A 76 0.83 -16.02 13.50
N MET A 77 -0.25 -15.33 13.19
CA MET A 77 -1.17 -15.73 12.13
C MET A 77 -0.50 -15.67 10.76
N ASP A 78 0.22 -14.58 10.45
CA ASP A 78 0.96 -14.44 9.19
C ASP A 78 2.06 -15.52 9.06
N GLN A 79 2.79 -15.79 10.15
CA GLN A 79 3.78 -16.88 10.18
C GLN A 79 3.14 -18.26 9.92
N LEU A 80 1.96 -18.52 10.48
CA LEU A 80 1.26 -19.78 10.28
C LEU A 80 0.82 -19.96 8.83
N LEU A 81 0.35 -18.88 8.20
CA LEU A 81 -0.07 -18.89 6.80
C LEU A 81 1.09 -19.08 5.83
N ASP A 82 2.14 -18.27 5.99
CA ASP A 82 3.34 -18.39 5.17
C ASP A 82 3.95 -19.78 5.31
N PHE A 83 3.94 -20.32 6.53
CA PHE A 83 4.40 -21.67 6.80
C PHE A 83 3.58 -22.71 6.03
N ARG A 84 2.26 -22.59 6.00
CA ARG A 84 1.40 -23.52 5.25
C ARG A 84 1.62 -23.39 3.74
N LYS A 85 1.67 -22.17 3.21
CA LYS A 85 2.01 -21.95 1.78
C LYS A 85 3.34 -22.62 1.40
N MET A 86 4.28 -22.64 2.33
CA MET A 86 5.58 -23.25 2.12
C MET A 86 5.51 -24.79 2.12
N GLU A 87 4.74 -25.40 3.07
CA GLU A 87 4.54 -26.87 3.08
C GLU A 87 3.91 -27.39 1.79
N ASP A 88 2.99 -26.60 1.24
CA ASP A 88 2.26 -26.96 0.01
C ASP A 88 3.05 -26.56 -1.26
N GLY A 89 4.29 -26.05 -1.12
CA GLY A 89 5.16 -25.66 -2.25
C GLY A 89 4.66 -24.45 -3.03
N MET A 90 3.73 -23.68 -2.45
CA MET A 90 3.11 -22.51 -3.09
C MET A 90 3.84 -21.20 -2.77
N LEU A 91 4.80 -21.21 -1.85
CA LEU A 91 5.60 -20.01 -1.55
C LEU A 91 6.71 -19.89 -2.59
N SER A 92 6.67 -18.83 -3.40
CA SER A 92 7.72 -18.49 -4.37
C SER A 92 8.58 -17.34 -3.87
N LEU A 93 9.83 -17.29 -4.33
CA LEU A 93 10.71 -16.15 -4.11
C LEU A 93 10.46 -15.06 -5.15
N LYS A 94 10.68 -13.81 -4.75
CA LYS A 94 10.70 -12.64 -5.62
C LYS A 94 12.07 -12.01 -5.57
N ILE A 95 12.93 -12.48 -6.44
CA ILE A 95 14.34 -12.16 -6.40
C ILE A 95 14.60 -10.82 -7.11
N VAL A 96 15.16 -9.88 -6.39
CA VAL A 96 15.68 -8.60 -6.91
C VAL A 96 17.19 -8.50 -6.69
N ARG A 97 17.86 -7.70 -7.50
CA ARG A 97 19.26 -7.33 -7.26
C ARG A 97 19.29 -5.98 -6.56
N ALA A 98 19.74 -5.95 -5.31
CA ALA A 98 19.78 -4.73 -4.51
C ALA A 98 20.92 -4.76 -3.49
N ASP A 99 21.23 -3.61 -2.89
CA ASP A 99 22.19 -3.49 -1.80
C ASP A 99 21.58 -4.00 -0.48
N ILE A 100 21.90 -5.24 -0.14
CA ILE A 100 21.40 -5.87 1.09
C ILE A 100 21.93 -5.18 2.36
N ALA A 101 23.08 -4.51 2.32
CA ALA A 101 23.62 -3.80 3.49
C ALA A 101 22.75 -2.59 3.86
N ALA A 102 22.18 -1.89 2.87
CA ALA A 102 21.23 -0.80 3.09
C ALA A 102 19.92 -1.31 3.70
N GLU A 103 19.41 -2.44 3.22
CA GLU A 103 18.22 -3.10 3.75
C GLU A 103 18.42 -3.52 5.23
N LEU A 104 19.50 -4.24 5.50
CA LEU A 104 19.86 -4.66 6.86
C LEU A 104 20.02 -3.47 7.82
N GLU A 105 20.60 -2.37 7.36
CA GLU A 105 20.73 -1.17 8.19
C GLU A 105 19.36 -0.56 8.54
N THR A 106 18.45 -0.52 7.60
CA THR A 106 17.07 -0.05 7.83
C THR A 106 16.37 -0.89 8.89
N ILE A 107 16.45 -2.22 8.77
CA ILE A 107 15.88 -3.15 9.75
C ILE A 107 16.52 -2.96 11.12
N VAL A 108 17.85 -2.92 11.20
CA VAL A 108 18.58 -2.77 12.46
C VAL A 108 18.26 -1.45 13.14
N ASN A 109 18.10 -0.35 12.39
CA ASN A 109 17.75 0.96 12.95
C ASN A 109 16.40 0.94 13.66
N SER A 110 15.42 0.20 13.19
CA SER A 110 14.12 0.04 13.85
C SER A 110 14.28 -0.64 15.24
N TYR A 111 15.19 -1.59 15.35
CA TYR A 111 15.47 -2.28 16.62
C TYR A 111 16.33 -1.45 17.59
N ARG A 112 17.19 -0.54 17.11
CA ARG A 112 17.98 0.36 17.97
C ARG A 112 17.09 1.22 18.86
N ILE A 113 15.96 1.68 18.35
CA ILE A 113 14.99 2.49 19.10
C ILE A 113 14.46 1.69 20.29
N VAL A 114 14.00 0.46 20.06
CA VAL A 114 13.43 -0.41 21.10
C VAL A 114 14.52 -0.92 22.07
N ALA A 115 15.73 -1.15 21.56
CA ALA A 115 16.87 -1.58 22.38
C ALA A 115 17.31 -0.50 23.37
N ALA A 116 17.20 0.77 23.00
CA ALA A 116 17.56 1.90 23.87
C ALA A 116 16.72 1.93 25.17
N GLU A 117 15.46 1.51 25.12
CA GLU A 117 14.57 1.43 26.30
C GLU A 117 15.06 0.41 27.33
N LYS A 118 15.81 -0.62 26.90
CA LYS A 118 16.40 -1.67 27.75
C LYS A 118 17.92 -1.48 27.98
N ASN A 119 18.48 -0.36 27.51
CA ASN A 119 19.92 -0.11 27.49
C ASN A 119 20.72 -1.22 26.76
N ILE A 120 20.14 -1.88 25.75
CA ILE A 120 20.83 -2.88 24.94
C ILE A 120 21.56 -2.17 23.79
N SER A 121 22.85 -2.47 23.63
CA SER A 121 23.66 -1.96 22.52
C SER A 121 23.48 -2.82 21.28
N VAL A 122 22.99 -2.23 20.17
CA VAL A 122 22.83 -2.91 18.88
C VAL A 122 23.83 -2.34 17.88
N VAL A 123 24.78 -3.18 17.44
CA VAL A 123 25.87 -2.81 16.53
C VAL A 123 25.71 -3.55 15.22
N PHE A 124 25.74 -2.81 14.10
CA PHE A 124 25.78 -3.38 12.75
C PHE A 124 27.12 -3.06 12.10
N SER A 125 27.80 -4.08 11.62
CA SER A 125 29.15 -3.99 11.04
C SER A 125 29.21 -4.71 9.68
N PRO A 126 28.82 -4.06 8.57
CA PRO A 126 29.05 -4.60 7.24
C PRO A 126 30.52 -4.45 6.87
N GLN A 127 31.15 -5.50 6.35
CA GLN A 127 32.58 -5.44 5.96
C GLN A 127 32.81 -4.70 4.64
N VAL A 128 31.82 -4.73 3.72
CA VAL A 128 31.88 -4.11 2.41
C VAL A 128 30.60 -3.34 2.11
N ARG A 129 30.69 -2.22 1.40
CA ARG A 129 29.54 -1.45 0.85
C ARG A 129 29.89 -0.89 -0.52
N PRO A 130 28.96 -0.97 -1.52
CA PRO A 130 27.67 -1.68 -1.51
C PRO A 130 27.83 -3.20 -1.58
N LEU A 131 26.87 -3.95 -1.02
CA LEU A 131 26.76 -5.42 -1.10
C LEU A 131 25.59 -5.79 -2.02
N GLU A 132 25.77 -5.67 -3.32
CA GLU A 132 24.75 -6.03 -4.30
C GLU A 132 24.69 -7.54 -4.52
N ILE A 133 23.62 -8.17 -4.09
CA ILE A 133 23.32 -9.58 -4.32
C ILE A 133 21.87 -9.78 -4.80
N TRP A 134 21.56 -11.00 -5.22
CA TRP A 134 20.21 -11.41 -5.60
C TRP A 134 19.48 -12.01 -4.41
N TYR A 135 18.36 -11.41 -3.96
CA TYR A 135 17.58 -11.88 -2.83
C TYR A 135 16.12 -11.40 -2.89
N ASP A 136 15.26 -11.96 -2.02
CA ASP A 136 13.88 -11.49 -1.81
C ASP A 136 13.84 -10.60 -0.55
N PRO A 137 13.61 -9.28 -0.67
CA PRO A 137 13.61 -8.35 0.46
C PRO A 137 12.60 -8.71 1.57
N ASP A 138 11.37 -9.08 1.21
CA ASP A 138 10.32 -9.46 2.18
C ASP A 138 10.75 -10.69 3.00
N LYS A 139 11.41 -11.65 2.38
CA LYS A 139 11.86 -12.85 3.08
C LYS A 139 13.07 -12.57 3.96
N ILE A 140 14.02 -11.74 3.50
CA ILE A 140 15.16 -11.32 4.33
C ILE A 140 14.69 -10.48 5.51
N GLU A 141 13.75 -9.57 5.34
CA GLU A 141 13.15 -8.82 6.42
C GLU A 141 12.54 -9.76 7.48
N LYS A 142 11.78 -10.78 7.07
CA LYS A 142 11.18 -11.79 7.97
C LYS A 142 12.24 -12.61 8.72
N ILE A 143 13.31 -13.02 8.03
CA ILE A 143 14.46 -13.72 8.66
C ILE A 143 15.07 -12.83 9.75
N MET A 144 15.42 -11.60 9.39
CA MET A 144 16.08 -10.67 10.32
C MET A 144 15.19 -10.29 11.50
N HIS A 145 13.91 -10.02 11.27
CA HIS A 145 12.97 -9.75 12.35
C HIS A 145 12.85 -10.91 13.34
N ASN A 146 12.85 -12.14 12.86
CA ASN A 146 12.80 -13.30 13.75
C ASN A 146 14.08 -13.46 14.57
N LEU A 147 15.26 -13.31 13.95
CA LEU A 147 16.54 -13.41 14.64
C LEU A 147 16.75 -12.26 15.63
N LEU A 148 16.48 -11.01 15.22
CA LEU A 148 16.61 -9.84 16.09
C LEU A 148 15.60 -9.83 17.24
N SER A 149 14.36 -10.24 16.99
CA SER A 149 13.34 -10.39 18.04
C SER A 149 13.77 -11.42 19.08
N ASN A 150 14.35 -12.55 18.66
CA ASN A 150 14.90 -13.55 19.58
C ASN A 150 16.09 -12.97 20.37
N ALA A 151 17.04 -12.30 19.72
CA ALA A 151 18.16 -11.66 20.38
C ALA A 151 17.68 -10.63 21.44
N MET A 152 16.72 -9.74 21.08
CA MET A 152 16.13 -8.76 22.01
C MET A 152 15.38 -9.38 23.19
N LYS A 153 14.82 -10.57 23.00
CA LYS A 153 14.10 -11.32 24.04
C LYS A 153 15.04 -11.91 25.08
N TYR A 154 16.18 -12.45 24.65
CA TYR A 154 17.08 -13.20 25.51
C TYR A 154 18.30 -12.40 25.99
N THR A 155 18.58 -11.24 25.38
CA THR A 155 19.66 -10.34 25.85
C THR A 155 19.24 -9.65 27.15
N PRO A 156 20.06 -9.68 28.20
CA PRO A 156 19.78 -8.97 29.45
C PRO A 156 19.87 -7.45 29.27
N GLU A 157 19.37 -6.71 30.27
CA GLU A 157 19.59 -5.26 30.35
C GLU A 157 21.08 -4.92 30.33
N ASN A 158 21.47 -3.86 29.65
CA ASN A 158 22.87 -3.47 29.39
C ASN A 158 23.65 -4.50 28.54
N GLY A 159 22.95 -5.39 27.86
CA GLY A 159 23.55 -6.37 26.96
C GLY A 159 23.97 -5.82 25.62
N ARG A 160 24.45 -6.72 24.74
CA ARG A 160 24.92 -6.37 23.40
C ARG A 160 24.42 -7.35 22.35
N ILE A 161 23.89 -6.81 21.27
CA ILE A 161 23.53 -7.55 20.05
C ILE A 161 24.44 -7.03 18.93
N GLU A 162 25.04 -7.92 18.18
CA GLU A 162 25.98 -7.60 17.10
C GLU A 162 25.54 -8.30 15.82
N ILE A 163 25.39 -7.51 14.76
CA ILE A 163 25.03 -7.99 13.44
C ILE A 163 26.25 -7.77 12.53
N VAL A 164 26.71 -8.82 11.84
CA VAL A 164 27.83 -8.77 10.91
C VAL A 164 27.35 -9.29 9.56
N ALA A 165 27.74 -8.60 8.49
CA ALA A 165 27.54 -9.04 7.12
C ALA A 165 28.90 -9.05 6.43
N GLU A 166 29.34 -10.22 5.95
CA GLU A 166 30.67 -10.42 5.37
C GLU A 166 30.65 -11.43 4.22
N GLU A 167 31.50 -11.21 3.20
CA GLU A 167 31.70 -12.18 2.14
C GLU A 167 32.56 -13.36 2.62
N ARG A 168 32.15 -14.57 2.23
CA ARG A 168 32.85 -15.82 2.49
C ARG A 168 33.23 -16.51 1.18
N SER A 169 34.42 -17.07 1.13
CA SER A 169 34.85 -17.94 0.04
C SER A 169 34.19 -19.32 0.13
N ILE A 170 34.14 -20.05 -0.99
CA ILE A 170 33.59 -21.40 -1.02
C ILE A 170 34.32 -22.35 -0.05
N LEU A 171 35.62 -22.18 0.15
CA LEU A 171 36.39 -23.03 1.07
C LEU A 171 35.95 -22.85 2.51
N GLU A 172 35.78 -21.61 2.97
CA GLU A 172 35.27 -21.28 4.31
C GLU A 172 33.85 -21.80 4.50
N VAL A 173 32.98 -21.65 3.46
CA VAL A 173 31.60 -22.13 3.50
C VAL A 173 31.54 -23.65 3.52
N HIS A 174 32.38 -24.35 2.77
CA HIS A 174 32.45 -25.81 2.79
C HIS A 174 32.86 -26.32 4.18
N GLU A 175 33.91 -25.71 4.77
CA GLU A 175 34.42 -26.10 6.09
C GLU A 175 33.40 -25.86 7.20
N HIS A 176 32.72 -24.70 7.17
CA HIS A 176 31.87 -24.29 8.29
C HIS A 176 30.39 -24.73 8.12
N TYR A 177 29.87 -24.71 6.89
CA TYR A 177 28.47 -25.04 6.58
C TYR A 177 28.28 -26.41 5.92
N GLY A 178 29.38 -27.05 5.44
CA GLY A 178 29.32 -28.34 4.77
C GLY A 178 28.52 -28.30 3.45
N ILE A 179 28.64 -27.21 2.70
CA ILE A 179 27.97 -27.05 1.41
C ILE A 179 28.98 -27.32 0.28
N GLU A 180 28.62 -28.24 -0.63
CA GLU A 180 29.29 -28.43 -1.91
C GLU A 180 28.47 -27.70 -2.99
N SER A 181 28.93 -26.53 -3.42
CA SER A 181 28.18 -25.70 -4.39
C SER A 181 29.11 -25.19 -5.49
N PRO A 182 28.60 -24.96 -6.71
CA PRO A 182 29.38 -24.36 -7.79
C PRO A 182 29.64 -22.86 -7.61
N GLN A 183 29.10 -22.21 -6.56
CA GLN A 183 29.27 -20.78 -6.33
C GLN A 183 30.61 -20.48 -5.66
N GLU A 184 31.31 -19.45 -6.15
CA GLU A 184 32.63 -19.07 -5.64
C GLU A 184 32.56 -18.24 -4.35
N ARG A 185 31.45 -17.50 -4.14
CA ARG A 185 31.25 -16.60 -3.00
C ARG A 185 29.85 -16.66 -2.43
N TYR A 186 29.81 -16.44 -1.14
CA TYR A 186 28.58 -16.33 -0.35
C TYR A 186 28.62 -15.09 0.52
N LEU A 187 27.48 -14.52 0.82
CA LEU A 187 27.31 -13.54 1.87
C LEU A 187 26.88 -14.25 3.16
N GLU A 188 27.68 -14.15 4.21
CA GLU A 188 27.29 -14.57 5.56
C GLU A 188 26.70 -13.37 6.30
N ILE A 189 25.53 -13.57 6.88
CA ILE A 189 24.88 -12.62 7.80
C ILE A 189 24.75 -13.33 9.15
N SER A 190 25.29 -12.72 10.20
CA SER A 190 25.20 -13.26 11.55
C SER A 190 24.58 -12.28 12.53
N VAL A 191 23.76 -12.79 13.44
CA VAL A 191 23.18 -12.08 14.59
C VAL A 191 23.68 -12.76 15.85
N SER A 192 24.42 -12.03 16.67
CA SER A 192 25.01 -12.53 17.92
C SER A 192 24.47 -11.74 19.12
N ASP A 193 24.16 -12.42 20.18
CA ASP A 193 23.80 -11.83 21.48
C ASP A 193 24.74 -12.27 22.60
N ASN A 194 24.66 -11.62 23.75
CA ASN A 194 25.33 -12.02 24.97
C ASN A 194 24.35 -12.49 26.06
N GLY A 195 23.27 -13.11 25.67
CA GLY A 195 22.27 -13.73 26.52
C GLY A 195 22.79 -14.99 27.24
N PRO A 196 21.91 -15.76 27.89
CA PRO A 196 22.29 -16.97 28.61
C PRO A 196 22.72 -18.12 27.69
N GLY A 197 22.38 -18.07 26.39
CA GLY A 197 22.58 -19.19 25.47
C GLY A 197 21.62 -20.35 25.74
N VAL A 198 21.93 -21.51 25.14
CA VAL A 198 21.22 -22.78 25.33
C VAL A 198 22.22 -23.89 25.70
N PRO A 199 21.80 -24.98 26.31
CA PRO A 199 22.68 -26.16 26.52
C PRO A 199 23.19 -26.69 25.16
N GLU A 200 24.46 -27.11 25.10
CA GLU A 200 25.10 -27.53 23.85
C GLU A 200 24.41 -28.73 23.20
N ASP A 201 23.88 -29.64 23.98
CA ASP A 201 23.09 -30.81 23.55
C ASP A 201 21.76 -30.43 22.94
N LYS A 202 21.29 -29.20 23.11
CA LYS A 202 20.03 -28.66 22.58
C LYS A 202 20.16 -27.83 21.28
N LEU A 203 21.38 -27.53 20.84
CA LEU A 203 21.61 -26.73 19.62
C LEU A 203 20.93 -27.33 18.41
N GLY A 204 20.99 -28.65 18.21
CA GLY A 204 20.34 -29.33 17.10
C GLY A 204 18.82 -29.30 17.12
N GLU A 205 18.21 -29.01 18.29
CA GLU A 205 16.76 -28.94 18.44
C GLU A 205 16.18 -27.54 18.14
N LEU A 206 17.01 -26.49 18.02
CA LEU A 206 16.55 -25.09 17.83
C LEU A 206 15.72 -24.86 16.58
N PHE A 207 15.99 -25.59 15.52
CA PHE A 207 15.28 -25.49 14.23
C PHE A 207 14.16 -26.52 14.09
N VAL A 208 13.91 -27.37 15.10
CA VAL A 208 12.84 -28.36 15.09
C VAL A 208 11.51 -27.68 15.42
N ARG A 209 10.45 -28.05 14.68
CA ARG A 209 9.10 -27.51 14.85
C ARG A 209 8.54 -27.68 16.25
N TYR A 210 7.84 -26.65 16.73
CA TYR A 210 7.13 -26.66 18.02
C TYR A 210 8.03 -26.96 19.23
N ARG A 211 9.34 -26.98 19.02
CA ARG A 211 10.30 -27.21 20.09
C ARG A 211 10.59 -25.89 20.77
N GLN A 212 10.45 -25.87 22.07
CA GLN A 212 10.87 -24.78 22.94
C GLN A 212 11.93 -25.33 23.90
N ILE A 213 13.05 -24.64 23.99
CA ILE A 213 14.09 -24.99 24.95
C ILE A 213 13.80 -24.17 26.20
N GLU A 214 13.62 -24.85 27.34
CA GLU A 214 13.39 -24.18 28.60
C GLU A 214 14.61 -23.31 28.94
N SER A 215 14.32 -22.01 29.18
CA SER A 215 15.39 -21.11 29.66
C SER A 215 15.90 -21.51 31.03
N PRO A 216 17.21 -21.35 31.30
CA PRO A 216 17.74 -21.56 32.63
C PRO A 216 16.94 -20.75 33.66
N ALA A 217 16.72 -21.36 34.86
CA ALA A 217 15.91 -20.79 35.93
C ALA A 217 16.31 -19.34 36.24
N GLY A 218 15.41 -18.40 36.00
CA GLY A 218 15.61 -16.97 36.29
C GLY A 218 15.08 -15.98 35.27
N LEU A 219 14.75 -16.41 34.05
CA LEU A 219 14.07 -15.54 33.05
C LEU A 219 12.56 -15.67 33.22
N ARG A 220 11.89 -14.51 33.26
CA ARG A 220 10.45 -14.37 33.57
C ARG A 220 9.56 -15.29 32.69
N PRO A 221 8.48 -15.90 33.28
CA PRO A 221 7.57 -16.83 32.59
C PRO A 221 6.78 -16.23 31.40
N ASP A 222 6.84 -14.91 31.22
CA ASP A 222 5.95 -14.17 30.30
C ASP A 222 6.31 -14.28 28.82
N TYR A 223 7.32 -15.07 28.45
CA TYR A 223 7.82 -15.14 27.06
C TYR A 223 7.80 -16.56 26.48
N THR A 224 6.63 -17.19 26.39
CA THR A 224 6.45 -18.42 25.62
C THR A 224 6.45 -18.08 24.12
N GLY A 225 7.46 -18.54 23.37
CA GLY A 225 7.48 -18.45 21.91
C GLY A 225 6.58 -19.52 21.28
N SER A 226 6.18 -19.37 20.01
CA SER A 226 5.38 -20.39 19.29
C SER A 226 6.16 -21.66 18.91
N GLY A 227 7.50 -21.62 18.96
CA GLY A 227 8.38 -22.71 18.47
C GLY A 227 8.37 -22.87 16.94
N ILE A 228 7.79 -21.91 16.20
CA ILE A 228 7.68 -21.93 14.74
C ILE A 228 8.74 -21.04 14.09
N GLY A 229 9.13 -19.93 14.74
CA GLY A 229 9.94 -18.87 14.15
C GLY A 229 11.27 -19.33 13.57
N LEU A 230 12.12 -20.03 14.33
CA LEU A 230 13.43 -20.50 13.85
C LEU A 230 13.30 -21.55 12.75
N HIS A 231 12.31 -22.43 12.83
CA HIS A 231 12.04 -23.38 11.75
C HIS A 231 11.61 -22.64 10.46
N TYR A 232 10.76 -21.62 10.58
CA TYR A 232 10.37 -20.78 9.46
C TYR A 232 11.57 -20.04 8.85
N THR A 233 12.46 -19.49 9.69
CA THR A 233 13.72 -18.88 9.25
C THR A 233 14.59 -19.87 8.47
N LEU A 234 14.77 -21.10 8.98
CA LEU A 234 15.51 -22.16 8.29
C LEU A 234 14.95 -22.37 6.87
N ARG A 235 13.65 -22.51 6.74
CA ARG A 235 13.01 -22.76 5.43
C ARG A 235 13.15 -21.59 4.47
N LEU A 236 13.04 -20.34 4.95
CA LEU A 236 13.25 -19.16 4.10
C LEU A 236 14.69 -19.07 3.60
N VAL A 237 15.67 -19.40 4.43
CA VAL A 237 17.08 -19.47 4.04
C VAL A 237 17.31 -20.60 3.03
N GLU A 238 16.72 -21.78 3.22
CA GLU A 238 16.80 -22.91 2.27
C GLU A 238 16.18 -22.55 0.90
N MET A 239 15.08 -21.82 0.88
CA MET A 239 14.48 -21.32 -0.37
C MET A 239 15.46 -20.42 -1.14
N HIS A 240 16.24 -19.58 -0.44
CA HIS A 240 17.33 -18.80 -1.04
C HIS A 240 18.57 -19.63 -1.41
N ARG A 241 18.48 -20.96 -1.34
CA ARG A 241 19.61 -21.89 -1.57
C ARG A 241 20.78 -21.63 -0.63
N GLY A 242 20.47 -21.09 0.55
CA GLY A 242 21.39 -20.81 1.65
C GLY A 242 21.34 -21.90 2.72
N LYS A 243 22.07 -21.68 3.81
CA LYS A 243 22.08 -22.51 5.00
C LYS A 243 22.19 -21.63 6.25
N ILE A 244 21.53 -22.06 7.33
CA ILE A 244 21.58 -21.39 8.64
C ILE A 244 22.14 -22.33 9.67
N ILE A 245 22.94 -21.81 10.59
CA ILE A 245 23.51 -22.53 11.74
C ILE A 245 23.32 -21.69 13.01
N ALA A 246 23.39 -22.38 14.16
CA ALA A 246 23.37 -21.76 15.49
C ALA A 246 24.58 -22.24 16.29
N GLU A 247 25.25 -21.31 16.94
CA GLU A 247 26.45 -21.57 17.71
C GLU A 247 26.37 -20.88 19.07
N LEU A 248 27.07 -21.45 20.08
CA LEU A 248 27.27 -20.80 21.37
C LEU A 248 28.36 -19.74 21.26
N ARG A 249 28.08 -18.54 21.75
CA ARG A 249 29.08 -17.49 21.89
C ARG A 249 29.79 -17.59 23.25
N LYS A 250 31.11 -17.42 23.26
CA LYS A 250 31.88 -17.37 24.51
C LYS A 250 32.03 -15.92 24.98
N PRO A 251 31.94 -15.60 26.30
CA PRO A 251 31.70 -16.52 27.41
C PRO A 251 30.24 -16.99 27.54
N THR A 252 29.25 -16.24 27.03
CA THR A 252 27.81 -16.57 27.02
C THR A 252 27.15 -15.95 25.82
N GLY A 253 26.03 -16.52 25.37
CA GLY A 253 25.20 -15.98 24.27
C GLY A 253 25.02 -16.96 23.13
N MET A 254 24.29 -16.50 22.13
CA MET A 254 24.04 -17.22 20.89
C MET A 254 24.58 -16.45 19.67
N LYS A 255 24.96 -17.18 18.64
CA LYS A 255 25.23 -16.66 17.32
C LYS A 255 24.41 -17.47 16.31
N PHE A 256 23.53 -16.81 15.59
CA PHE A 256 22.84 -17.37 14.42
C PHE A 256 23.49 -16.81 13.16
N SER A 257 23.97 -17.68 12.29
CA SER A 257 24.60 -17.29 11.04
C SER A 257 23.91 -17.96 9.87
N PHE A 258 23.59 -17.20 8.84
CA PHE A 258 23.07 -17.77 7.60
C PHE A 258 23.85 -17.24 6.40
N ILE A 259 23.90 -18.04 5.35
CA ILE A 259 24.61 -17.70 4.10
C ILE A 259 23.64 -17.60 2.94
N LEU A 260 23.90 -16.66 2.04
CA LEU A 260 23.21 -16.47 0.78
C LEU A 260 24.20 -16.53 -0.37
N PRO A 261 23.90 -17.17 -1.50
CA PRO A 261 24.73 -17.13 -2.69
C PRO A 261 24.87 -15.70 -3.22
N SER A 262 26.09 -15.23 -3.48
CA SER A 262 26.33 -13.90 -4.05
C SER A 262 26.17 -13.86 -5.58
N GLY A 263 26.16 -15.04 -6.24
CA GLY A 263 26.04 -15.18 -7.69
C GLY A 263 24.59 -15.17 -8.18
N ASP A 264 24.44 -15.00 -9.49
CA ASP A 264 23.15 -15.10 -10.17
C ASP A 264 22.80 -16.56 -10.45
N ILE A 265 22.07 -17.18 -9.53
CA ILE A 265 21.67 -18.60 -9.58
C ILE A 265 20.15 -18.80 -9.73
N TYR A 266 19.40 -17.72 -9.83
CA TYR A 266 17.94 -17.75 -9.86
C TYR A 266 17.41 -17.79 -11.29
N SER A 267 16.30 -18.51 -11.48
CA SER A 267 15.65 -18.64 -12.78
C SER A 267 15.02 -17.31 -13.24
N PRO A 268 14.78 -17.14 -14.55
CA PRO A 268 14.06 -15.97 -15.06
C PRO A 268 12.66 -15.81 -14.43
N GLU A 269 12.01 -16.90 -14.05
CA GLU A 269 10.69 -16.91 -13.42
C GLU A 269 10.73 -16.37 -11.99
N GLU A 270 11.77 -16.72 -11.21
CA GLU A 270 12.01 -16.17 -9.86
C GLU A 270 12.35 -14.67 -9.91
N LYS A 271 12.92 -14.17 -11.02
CA LYS A 271 13.24 -12.75 -11.26
C LYS A 271 12.10 -11.97 -11.94
N ALA A 272 11.26 -12.63 -12.73
CA ALA A 272 10.16 -11.99 -13.47
C ALA A 272 9.07 -11.41 -12.54
N GLY A 273 8.99 -11.88 -11.28
CA GLY A 273 8.20 -11.25 -10.24
C GLY A 273 8.70 -9.86 -9.80
N ALA A 274 9.88 -9.44 -10.29
CA ALA A 274 10.56 -8.20 -9.90
C ALA A 274 10.40 -7.04 -10.91
N GLY A 275 9.63 -7.23 -11.98
CA GLY A 275 9.35 -6.18 -12.98
C GLY A 275 8.37 -5.15 -12.47
N ILE A 276 8.80 -4.28 -11.58
CA ILE A 276 8.08 -3.08 -11.16
C ILE A 276 8.95 -1.87 -11.47
N PRO A 277 8.39 -0.82 -12.10
CA PRO A 277 9.05 0.47 -12.10
C PRO A 277 9.23 0.91 -10.65
N GLU A 278 10.38 1.45 -10.35
CA GLU A 278 10.62 2.24 -9.15
C GLU A 278 9.48 3.25 -9.02
N SER A 279 8.48 2.94 -8.22
CA SER A 279 7.56 3.93 -7.71
C SER A 279 8.18 4.40 -6.40
N ASP A 280 8.59 5.64 -6.42
CA ASP A 280 9.01 6.47 -5.32
C ASP A 280 8.85 5.82 -3.95
N ALA A 281 9.99 5.37 -3.42
CA ALA A 281 10.17 5.15 -2.00
C ALA A 281 9.62 6.37 -1.25
N GLU A 282 8.96 6.10 -0.15
CA GLU A 282 8.48 7.03 0.84
C GLU A 282 9.24 8.36 0.83
N SER A 283 8.65 9.37 0.20
CA SER A 283 9.04 10.73 0.48
C SER A 283 8.78 10.99 1.96
N PRO A 284 9.73 11.49 2.71
CA PRO A 284 9.54 11.80 4.12
C PRO A 284 8.33 12.72 4.24
N ILE A 285 7.38 12.32 5.09
CA ILE A 285 6.20 13.10 5.45
C ILE A 285 6.68 14.49 5.82
N PRO A 286 6.26 15.56 5.14
CA PRO A 286 6.55 16.91 5.60
C PRO A 286 5.88 17.08 6.96
N ALA A 287 6.67 17.29 8.00
CA ALA A 287 6.21 17.58 9.34
C ALA A 287 5.73 19.05 9.38
N ASP A 288 4.70 19.36 8.62
CA ASP A 288 3.95 20.62 8.81
C ASP A 288 2.59 20.51 8.11
N ILE A 289 1.66 19.82 8.78
CA ILE A 289 0.24 19.92 8.44
C ILE A 289 -0.37 20.80 9.52
N GLY A 290 -0.19 22.12 9.34
CA GLY A 290 -1.01 23.09 10.02
C GLY A 290 -2.48 22.79 9.73
N ARG A 291 -3.22 22.39 10.75
CA ARG A 291 -4.69 22.41 10.73
C ARG A 291 -5.10 23.85 10.56
N THR A 292 -5.44 24.25 9.35
CA THR A 292 -6.25 25.45 9.15
C THR A 292 -7.65 25.11 9.65
N SER A 293 -7.92 25.58 10.86
CA SER A 293 -9.26 25.64 11.42
C SER A 293 -10.08 26.66 10.62
N GLU A 294 -10.71 26.21 9.54
CA GLU A 294 -11.85 26.91 8.97
C GLU A 294 -13.10 26.37 9.65
N GLN A 295 -13.88 27.32 10.16
CA GLN A 295 -15.06 27.12 10.98
C GLN A 295 -16.06 26.17 10.33
N GLN A 296 -16.43 25.14 11.08
CA GLN A 296 -17.54 24.24 10.78
C GLN A 296 -18.84 25.03 10.76
N ASP A 297 -19.38 25.22 9.57
CA ASP A 297 -20.81 25.47 9.40
C ASP A 297 -21.49 24.09 9.35
N ALA A 298 -22.41 23.84 10.26
CA ALA A 298 -23.10 22.56 10.41
C ALA A 298 -24.08 22.35 9.26
N GLY A 299 -23.59 21.82 8.13
CA GLY A 299 -24.41 21.52 6.97
C GLY A 299 -23.68 20.61 5.97
N LYS A 300 -24.16 19.38 5.85
CA LYS A 300 -23.85 18.34 4.85
C LYS A 300 -22.37 18.22 4.50
N HIS A 301 -21.78 17.10 4.90
CA HIS A 301 -20.43 16.71 4.47
C HIS A 301 -20.29 16.84 2.94
N GLU A 302 -19.17 17.40 2.47
CA GLU A 302 -18.93 17.71 1.05
C GLU A 302 -18.81 16.44 0.19
N TYR A 303 -18.25 15.35 0.75
CA TYR A 303 -17.95 14.11 0.04
C TYR A 303 -18.74 12.93 0.58
N THR A 304 -19.06 12.00 -0.32
CA THR A 304 -19.79 10.76 -0.04
C THR A 304 -18.91 9.55 -0.34
N ILE A 305 -18.78 8.64 0.62
CA ILE A 305 -18.02 7.40 0.50
C ILE A 305 -18.98 6.22 0.50
N LEU A 306 -18.89 5.35 -0.52
CA LEU A 306 -19.54 4.04 -0.52
C LEU A 306 -18.63 3.03 0.15
N VAL A 307 -19.08 2.43 1.24
CA VAL A 307 -18.37 1.35 1.94
C VAL A 307 -19.05 0.02 1.61
N ALA A 308 -18.29 -0.92 1.05
CA ALA A 308 -18.72 -2.29 0.78
C ALA A 308 -17.96 -3.25 1.70
N GLU A 309 -18.66 -3.84 2.65
CA GLU A 309 -18.11 -4.70 3.72
C GLU A 309 -19.20 -5.65 4.19
N ASP A 310 -18.93 -6.95 4.24
CA ASP A 310 -19.89 -7.97 4.68
C ASP A 310 -19.93 -8.15 6.20
N ASN A 311 -18.87 -7.75 6.90
CA ASN A 311 -18.82 -7.79 8.34
C ASN A 311 -19.56 -6.60 8.97
N THR A 312 -20.68 -6.88 9.64
CA THR A 312 -21.54 -5.86 10.26
C THR A 312 -20.83 -5.01 11.31
N GLU A 313 -19.93 -5.59 12.11
CA GLU A 313 -19.22 -4.86 13.17
C GLU A 313 -18.18 -3.90 12.56
N LEU A 314 -17.48 -4.32 11.50
CA LEU A 314 -16.54 -3.48 10.78
C LEU A 314 -17.27 -2.37 10.00
N MET A 315 -18.46 -2.65 9.46
CA MET A 315 -19.34 -1.64 8.86
C MET A 315 -19.76 -0.56 9.87
N ILE A 316 -20.17 -0.96 11.07
CA ILE A 316 -20.49 -0.03 12.16
C ILE A 316 -19.27 0.83 12.51
N TYR A 317 -18.10 0.23 12.58
CA TYR A 317 -16.85 0.94 12.84
C TYR A 317 -16.53 1.98 11.75
N PHE A 318 -16.63 1.61 10.46
CA PHE A 318 -16.44 2.57 9.35
C PHE A 318 -17.47 3.70 9.38
N ARG A 319 -18.74 3.41 9.68
CA ARG A 319 -19.78 4.43 9.83
C ARG A 319 -19.41 5.46 10.90
N GLN A 320 -18.92 5.00 12.05
CA GLN A 320 -18.52 5.90 13.15
C GLN A 320 -17.28 6.71 12.75
N MET A 321 -16.24 6.04 12.24
CA MET A 321 -14.96 6.66 11.91
C MET A 321 -15.07 7.66 10.75
N LEU A 322 -15.74 7.29 9.66
CA LEU A 322 -15.87 8.14 8.47
C LEU A 322 -17.00 9.15 8.58
N GLY A 323 -18.05 8.83 9.36
CA GLY A 323 -19.24 9.66 9.49
C GLY A 323 -19.02 10.99 10.18
N GLU A 324 -17.86 11.21 10.81
CA GLU A 324 -17.46 12.51 11.36
C GLU A 324 -17.12 13.55 10.27
N GLU A 325 -16.58 13.11 9.14
CA GLU A 325 -16.09 13.99 8.06
C GLU A 325 -16.80 13.77 6.71
N TYR A 326 -17.44 12.60 6.50
CA TYR A 326 -17.98 12.17 5.21
C TYR A 326 -19.41 11.64 5.33
N ASN A 327 -20.19 11.74 4.24
CA ASN A 327 -21.42 10.96 4.13
C ASN A 327 -21.07 9.52 3.79
N VAL A 328 -21.62 8.54 4.52
CA VAL A 328 -21.36 7.12 4.31
C VAL A 328 -22.60 6.44 3.73
N ILE A 329 -22.41 5.77 2.59
CA ILE A 329 -23.39 4.84 2.00
C ILE A 329 -22.88 3.43 2.27
N GLU A 330 -23.73 2.54 2.75
CA GLU A 330 -23.38 1.19 3.16
C GLU A 330 -23.88 0.15 2.15
N ALA A 331 -23.01 -0.81 1.84
CA ALA A 331 -23.34 -1.98 1.06
C ALA A 331 -22.80 -3.23 1.75
N THR A 332 -23.64 -4.22 1.97
CA THR A 332 -23.30 -5.46 2.67
C THR A 332 -22.50 -6.45 1.84
N ASP A 333 -22.37 -6.21 0.55
CA ASP A 333 -21.63 -7.04 -0.40
C ASP A 333 -21.37 -6.28 -1.69
N GLY A 334 -20.51 -6.82 -2.56
CA GLY A 334 -20.16 -6.17 -3.82
C GLY A 334 -21.32 -6.09 -4.83
N THR A 335 -22.29 -7.01 -4.78
CA THR A 335 -23.47 -6.95 -5.65
C THR A 335 -24.35 -5.78 -5.26
N ARG A 336 -24.59 -5.60 -3.96
CA ARG A 336 -25.34 -4.47 -3.44
C ARG A 336 -24.63 -3.13 -3.73
N ALA A 337 -23.30 -3.10 -3.58
CA ALA A 337 -22.50 -1.94 -3.94
C ALA A 337 -22.66 -1.57 -5.43
N TRP A 338 -22.64 -2.57 -6.32
CA TRP A 338 -22.88 -2.34 -7.75
C TRP A 338 -24.28 -1.81 -8.05
N GLU A 339 -25.33 -2.31 -7.39
CA GLU A 339 -26.70 -1.80 -7.51
C GLU A 339 -26.79 -0.32 -7.09
N ILE A 340 -26.18 0.04 -5.97
CA ILE A 340 -26.14 1.40 -5.45
C ILE A 340 -25.48 2.34 -6.46
N LEU A 341 -24.38 1.93 -7.11
CA LEU A 341 -23.67 2.71 -8.10
C LEU A 341 -24.50 3.02 -9.37
N GLN A 342 -25.59 2.29 -9.63
CA GLN A 342 -26.49 2.59 -10.73
C GLN A 342 -27.38 3.82 -10.44
N SER A 343 -27.68 4.10 -9.17
CA SER A 343 -28.57 5.19 -8.73
C SER A 343 -27.83 6.32 -8.04
N GLU A 344 -26.83 5.99 -7.23
CA GLU A 344 -26.04 6.92 -6.43
C GLU A 344 -24.69 7.22 -7.08
N SER A 345 -24.06 8.31 -6.65
CA SER A 345 -22.74 8.72 -7.15
C SER A 345 -21.84 9.07 -6.00
N PRO A 346 -21.22 8.07 -5.37
CA PRO A 346 -20.24 8.32 -4.33
C PRO A 346 -18.98 8.96 -4.93
N ASP A 347 -18.27 9.69 -4.08
CA ASP A 347 -17.01 10.32 -4.46
C ASP A 347 -15.82 9.36 -4.32
N LEU A 348 -15.97 8.29 -3.55
CA LEU A 348 -14.96 7.25 -3.33
C LEU A 348 -15.65 5.94 -2.96
N ILE A 349 -15.05 4.83 -3.36
CA ILE A 349 -15.45 3.48 -2.96
C ILE A 349 -14.37 2.90 -2.05
N LEU A 350 -14.76 2.48 -0.85
CA LEU A 350 -13.95 1.70 0.06
C LEU A 350 -14.56 0.30 0.11
N SER A 351 -13.85 -0.71 -0.38
CA SER A 351 -14.41 -2.06 -0.53
C SER A 351 -13.50 -3.12 0.07
N ASP A 352 -14.08 -4.04 0.84
CA ASP A 352 -13.37 -5.29 1.11
C ASP A 352 -13.16 -6.07 -0.19
N VAL A 353 -12.08 -6.83 -0.23
CA VAL A 353 -11.75 -7.72 -1.35
C VAL A 353 -12.59 -8.98 -1.30
N VAL A 354 -12.73 -9.58 -0.12
CA VAL A 354 -13.41 -10.87 0.06
C VAL A 354 -14.82 -10.62 0.59
N MET A 355 -15.79 -10.70 -0.31
CA MET A 355 -17.22 -10.53 0.02
C MET A 355 -18.05 -11.56 -0.72
N PRO A 356 -19.23 -11.93 -0.20
CA PRO A 356 -20.19 -12.78 -0.92
C PRO A 356 -20.63 -12.14 -2.26
N GLY A 357 -20.93 -12.97 -3.24
CA GLY A 357 -21.40 -12.53 -4.56
C GLY A 357 -20.28 -11.92 -5.39
N LEU A 358 -20.26 -10.61 -5.55
CA LEU A 358 -19.25 -9.88 -6.31
C LEU A 358 -18.07 -9.51 -5.40
N SER A 359 -16.89 -10.01 -5.68
CA SER A 359 -15.67 -9.65 -4.92
C SER A 359 -15.28 -8.18 -5.14
N GLY A 360 -14.49 -7.62 -4.22
CA GLY A 360 -13.98 -6.25 -4.34
C GLY A 360 -13.13 -6.04 -5.60
N TYR A 361 -12.38 -7.06 -6.05
CA TYR A 361 -11.65 -7.01 -7.31
C TYR A 361 -12.56 -6.91 -8.53
N GLU A 362 -13.61 -7.73 -8.58
CA GLU A 362 -14.59 -7.70 -9.66
C GLU A 362 -15.39 -6.40 -9.67
N LEU A 363 -15.77 -5.89 -8.47
CA LEU A 363 -16.41 -4.58 -8.33
C LEU A 363 -15.50 -3.47 -8.87
N CYS A 364 -14.22 -3.45 -8.47
CA CYS A 364 -13.23 -2.49 -8.95
C CYS A 364 -13.09 -2.55 -10.47
N ALA A 365 -12.88 -3.74 -11.05
CA ALA A 365 -12.75 -3.92 -12.48
C ALA A 365 -13.99 -3.42 -13.23
N ARG A 366 -15.21 -3.72 -12.77
CA ARG A 366 -16.45 -3.20 -13.36
C ARG A 366 -16.55 -1.68 -13.29
N VAL A 367 -16.21 -1.07 -12.15
CA VAL A 367 -16.21 0.39 -11.98
C VAL A 367 -15.21 1.02 -12.94
N LYS A 368 -13.98 0.52 -13.02
CA LYS A 368 -12.91 1.08 -13.84
C LYS A 368 -13.12 0.90 -15.36
N GLN A 369 -13.85 -0.14 -15.75
CA GLN A 369 -14.23 -0.38 -17.14
C GLN A 369 -15.53 0.34 -17.55
N HIS A 370 -16.30 0.86 -16.59
CA HIS A 370 -17.55 1.54 -16.91
C HIS A 370 -17.30 3.01 -17.26
N PRO A 371 -17.71 3.50 -18.46
CA PRO A 371 -17.41 4.86 -18.90
C PRO A 371 -17.86 5.96 -17.94
N ASP A 372 -19.01 5.77 -17.29
CA ASP A 372 -19.61 6.76 -16.39
C ASP A 372 -19.04 6.72 -14.96
N LEU A 373 -18.46 5.60 -14.54
CA LEU A 373 -18.02 5.37 -13.15
C LEU A 373 -16.49 5.32 -12.99
N SER A 374 -15.74 5.20 -14.10
CA SER A 374 -14.28 4.98 -14.09
C SER A 374 -13.48 6.04 -13.31
N HIS A 375 -14.04 7.24 -13.17
CA HIS A 375 -13.44 8.36 -12.43
C HIS A 375 -13.54 8.22 -10.91
N ILE A 376 -14.37 7.31 -10.40
CA ILE A 376 -14.54 7.11 -8.95
C ILE A 376 -13.32 6.34 -8.43
N PRO A 377 -12.54 6.90 -7.48
CA PRO A 377 -11.44 6.17 -6.88
C PRO A 377 -11.94 5.00 -6.04
N VAL A 378 -11.22 3.88 -6.15
CA VAL A 378 -11.50 2.64 -5.43
C VAL A 378 -10.32 2.31 -4.54
N ILE A 379 -10.55 2.27 -3.23
CA ILE A 379 -9.61 1.77 -2.23
C ILE A 379 -10.06 0.37 -1.83
N LEU A 380 -9.19 -0.62 -2.00
CA LEU A 380 -9.47 -2.00 -1.61
C LEU A 380 -8.87 -2.32 -0.24
N LEU A 381 -9.69 -2.88 0.63
CA LEU A 381 -9.27 -3.44 1.92
C LEU A 381 -8.96 -4.92 1.72
N THR A 382 -7.76 -5.34 2.06
CA THR A 382 -7.34 -6.73 1.83
C THR A 382 -6.78 -7.35 3.09
N ALA A 383 -7.05 -8.64 3.29
CA ALA A 383 -6.35 -9.44 4.29
C ALA A 383 -4.99 -9.96 3.79
N LYS A 384 -4.66 -9.72 2.51
CA LYS A 384 -3.49 -10.29 1.86
C LYS A 384 -2.34 -9.30 1.88
N THR A 385 -1.20 -9.72 2.41
CA THR A 385 0.03 -8.92 2.57
C THR A 385 1.05 -9.18 1.46
N SER A 386 0.80 -10.16 0.57
CA SER A 386 1.78 -10.53 -0.46
C SER A 386 1.75 -9.58 -1.66
N MET A 387 2.92 -9.14 -2.10
CA MET A 387 3.13 -8.29 -3.29
C MET A 387 2.48 -8.83 -4.59
N PRO A 388 2.44 -10.16 -4.92
CA PRO A 388 1.76 -10.64 -6.14
C PRO A 388 0.28 -10.31 -6.17
N GLU A 389 -0.37 -10.39 -5.02
CA GLU A 389 -1.79 -10.15 -4.88
C GLU A 389 -2.12 -8.65 -4.88
N GLN A 390 -1.20 -7.80 -4.42
CA GLN A 390 -1.27 -6.34 -4.60
C GLN A 390 -1.06 -5.95 -6.08
N ILE A 391 -0.16 -6.65 -6.80
CA ILE A 391 0.04 -6.47 -8.24
C ILE A 391 -1.19 -6.94 -9.03
N GLU A 392 -1.77 -8.09 -8.67
CA GLU A 392 -3.02 -8.55 -9.26
C GLU A 392 -4.13 -7.51 -9.10
N GLY A 393 -4.23 -6.91 -7.93
CA GLY A 393 -5.15 -5.82 -7.68
C GLY A 393 -4.83 -4.55 -8.48
N LEU A 394 -3.56 -4.14 -8.62
CA LEU A 394 -3.17 -3.02 -9.48
C LEU A 394 -3.51 -3.28 -10.95
N THR A 395 -3.45 -4.53 -11.43
CA THR A 395 -3.91 -4.90 -12.77
C THR A 395 -5.43 -4.74 -12.94
N HIS A 396 -6.21 -4.80 -11.85
CA HIS A 396 -7.65 -4.50 -11.85
C HIS A 396 -7.97 -3.00 -11.74
N GLY A 397 -6.95 -2.14 -11.62
CA GLY A 397 -7.08 -0.69 -11.70
C GLY A 397 -7.50 0.01 -10.41
N ALA A 398 -7.35 -0.59 -9.25
CA ALA A 398 -7.59 0.08 -7.96
C ALA A 398 -6.61 1.26 -7.75
N ASP A 399 -7.08 2.32 -7.10
CA ASP A 399 -6.30 3.52 -6.83
C ASP A 399 -5.44 3.40 -5.58
N ALA A 400 -5.83 2.55 -4.64
CA ALA A 400 -5.03 2.22 -3.45
C ALA A 400 -5.45 0.87 -2.85
N TYR A 401 -4.53 0.30 -2.07
CA TYR A 401 -4.71 -0.92 -1.27
C TYR A 401 -4.38 -0.64 0.19
N VAL A 402 -5.17 -1.21 1.08
CA VAL A 402 -4.94 -1.13 2.53
C VAL A 402 -5.08 -2.51 3.13
N CYS A 403 -4.01 -3.00 3.74
CA CYS A 403 -4.01 -4.31 4.38
C CYS A 403 -4.72 -4.27 5.74
N LYS A 404 -5.58 -5.24 6.00
CA LYS A 404 -6.16 -5.48 7.33
C LYS A 404 -5.16 -6.26 8.20
N PRO A 405 -4.92 -5.90 9.47
CA PRO A 405 -5.44 -4.73 10.15
C PRO A 405 -4.75 -3.44 9.69
N PHE A 406 -5.51 -2.37 9.52
CA PHE A 406 -5.02 -1.12 8.97
C PHE A 406 -4.80 -0.05 10.05
N ASN A 407 -3.88 0.86 9.77
CA ASN A 407 -3.75 2.09 10.52
C ASN A 407 -4.81 3.09 10.04
N VAL A 408 -5.61 3.60 10.97
CA VAL A 408 -6.73 4.52 10.68
C VAL A 408 -6.24 5.82 10.04
N GLU A 409 -5.13 6.39 10.54
CA GLU A 409 -4.57 7.63 9.96
C GLU A 409 -4.13 7.43 8.52
N TYR A 410 -3.47 6.31 8.25
CA TYR A 410 -3.03 5.98 6.91
C TYR A 410 -4.23 5.86 5.95
N LEU A 411 -5.32 5.20 6.38
CA LEU A 411 -6.54 5.11 5.59
C LEU A 411 -7.16 6.50 5.34
N LEU A 412 -7.29 7.34 6.37
CA LEU A 412 -7.82 8.70 6.24
C LEU A 412 -6.93 9.59 5.36
N LEU A 413 -5.59 9.45 5.45
CA LEU A 413 -4.65 10.15 4.58
C LEU A 413 -4.80 9.73 3.12
N LEU A 414 -4.99 8.43 2.85
CA LEU A 414 -5.23 7.92 1.49
C LEU A 414 -6.53 8.48 0.92
N ILE A 415 -7.62 8.45 1.69
CA ILE A 415 -8.91 9.03 1.30
C ILE A 415 -8.75 10.53 0.98
N GLY A 416 -8.14 11.29 1.88
CA GLY A 416 -7.87 12.72 1.68
C GLY A 416 -6.97 13.01 0.45
N ASN A 417 -6.01 12.14 0.15
CA ASN A 417 -5.18 12.25 -1.04
C ASN A 417 -5.98 12.09 -2.33
N GLN A 418 -6.95 11.15 -2.36
CA GLN A 418 -7.81 10.97 -3.53
C GLN A 418 -8.63 12.24 -3.82
N PHE A 419 -9.14 12.90 -2.79
CA PHE A 419 -9.87 14.16 -2.97
C PHE A 419 -8.96 15.32 -3.38
N ARG A 420 -7.73 15.41 -2.83
CA ARG A 420 -6.74 16.42 -3.25
C ARG A 420 -6.30 16.26 -4.71
N ASN A 421 -6.25 15.04 -5.22
CA ASN A 421 -5.88 14.78 -6.62
C ASN A 421 -6.84 15.42 -7.61
N ARG A 422 -8.14 15.55 -7.29
CA ARG A 422 -9.12 16.29 -8.11
C ARG A 422 -8.76 17.77 -8.23
N SER A 423 -8.32 18.40 -7.14
CA SER A 423 -7.90 19.80 -7.15
C SER A 423 -6.63 20.02 -7.99
N LYS A 424 -5.67 19.07 -7.94
CA LYS A 424 -4.47 19.09 -8.78
C LYS A 424 -4.81 18.98 -10.25
N LEU A 425 -5.73 18.07 -10.61
CA LEU A 425 -6.18 17.88 -11.98
C LEU A 425 -6.87 19.14 -12.51
N ARG A 426 -7.75 19.75 -11.70
CA ARG A 426 -8.35 21.03 -11.99
C ARG A 426 -7.28 22.09 -12.28
N SER A 427 -6.31 22.26 -11.39
CA SER A 427 -5.23 23.25 -11.56
C SER A 427 -4.44 23.00 -12.83
N TYR A 428 -4.18 21.77 -13.21
CA TYR A 428 -3.50 21.41 -14.44
C TYR A 428 -4.25 21.90 -15.68
N TYR A 429 -5.56 21.61 -15.79
CA TYR A 429 -6.36 22.03 -16.96
C TYR A 429 -6.58 23.55 -17.04
N PHE A 430 -6.35 24.27 -15.94
CA PHE A 430 -6.44 25.74 -15.90
C PHE A 430 -5.08 26.46 -15.82
N SER A 431 -3.94 25.76 -15.86
CA SER A 431 -2.61 26.38 -15.92
C SER A 431 -2.20 26.71 -17.35
N ALA A 432 -1.46 27.81 -17.55
CA ALA A 432 -0.94 28.22 -18.86
C ALA A 432 0.02 27.18 -19.51
N ARG A 433 0.61 26.29 -18.72
CA ARG A 433 1.55 25.25 -19.17
C ARG A 433 0.91 24.13 -19.99
N SER A 434 -0.40 23.95 -19.91
CA SER A 434 -1.14 22.93 -20.70
C SER A 434 -1.07 23.16 -22.21
N LYS A 435 -0.74 24.37 -22.69
CA LYS A 435 -0.66 24.69 -24.13
C LYS A 435 0.48 24.00 -24.89
N THR A 436 1.57 23.62 -24.22
CA THR A 436 2.77 23.12 -24.91
C THR A 436 2.73 21.61 -25.19
N GLY A 437 1.73 20.88 -24.71
CA GLY A 437 1.56 19.43 -24.94
C GLY A 437 2.74 18.56 -24.44
N ARG A 438 3.65 19.13 -23.63
CA ARG A 438 4.89 18.50 -23.19
C ARG A 438 4.90 18.01 -21.74
N GLU A 439 3.93 18.39 -20.94
CA GLU A 439 3.84 17.92 -19.55
C GLU A 439 2.63 16.98 -19.41
N GLU A 440 2.85 15.80 -18.87
CA GLU A 440 1.78 14.88 -18.49
C GLU A 440 0.98 15.45 -17.29
N PRO A 441 -0.33 15.11 -17.17
CA PRO A 441 -1.10 15.50 -16.00
C PRO A 441 -0.41 15.01 -14.72
N PRO A 442 -0.38 15.82 -13.64
CA PRO A 442 0.27 15.46 -12.38
C PRO A 442 -0.40 14.28 -11.65
N VAL A 443 -1.51 13.79 -12.19
CA VAL A 443 -2.29 12.66 -11.71
C VAL A 443 -2.47 11.69 -12.87
N LYS A 444 -2.14 10.41 -12.67
CA LYS A 444 -2.39 9.35 -13.66
C LYS A 444 -3.90 9.18 -13.85
N LEU A 445 -4.41 9.57 -15.01
CA LEU A 445 -5.76 9.30 -15.44
C LEU A 445 -5.80 7.92 -16.13
N ASN A 446 -6.89 7.16 -15.90
CA ASN A 446 -7.16 5.99 -16.71
C ASN A 446 -7.47 6.37 -18.16
N ALA A 447 -7.43 5.41 -19.07
CA ALA A 447 -7.60 5.66 -20.50
C ALA A 447 -8.98 6.28 -20.86
N PHE A 448 -10.05 5.91 -20.14
CA PHE A 448 -11.39 6.45 -20.36
C PHE A 448 -11.49 7.91 -19.92
N ASP A 449 -10.93 8.24 -18.76
CA ASP A 449 -10.98 9.59 -18.21
C ASP A 449 -10.08 10.55 -19.00
N ARG A 450 -8.90 10.09 -19.43
CA ARG A 450 -8.03 10.85 -20.33
C ARG A 450 -8.76 11.17 -21.63
N LYS A 451 -9.33 10.15 -22.30
CA LYS A 451 -10.09 10.33 -23.54
C LYS A 451 -11.29 11.26 -23.37
N PHE A 452 -11.97 11.17 -22.21
CA PHE A 452 -13.07 12.06 -21.88
C PHE A 452 -12.60 13.52 -21.78
N MET A 453 -11.54 13.79 -21.01
CA MET A 453 -11.02 15.14 -20.85
C MET A 453 -10.46 15.71 -22.16
N ASP A 454 -9.70 14.93 -22.93
CA ASP A 454 -9.15 15.36 -24.22
C ASP A 454 -10.26 15.75 -25.20
N LYS A 455 -11.30 14.92 -25.31
CA LYS A 455 -12.46 15.21 -26.17
C LYS A 455 -13.24 16.42 -25.69
N LEU A 456 -13.42 16.58 -24.36
CA LEU A 456 -14.08 17.76 -23.80
C LEU A 456 -13.31 19.04 -24.14
N MET A 457 -11.98 19.02 -23.96
CA MET A 457 -11.13 20.19 -24.25
C MET A 457 -11.17 20.57 -25.75
N GLU A 458 -11.15 19.56 -26.64
CA GLU A 458 -11.30 19.76 -28.09
C GLU A 458 -12.65 20.42 -28.45
N LEU A 459 -13.75 19.93 -27.88
CA LEU A 459 -15.08 20.48 -28.09
C LEU A 459 -15.21 21.91 -27.57
N LEU A 460 -14.67 22.18 -26.37
CA LEU A 460 -14.69 23.53 -25.81
C LEU A 460 -13.87 24.52 -26.62
N GLU A 461 -12.74 24.11 -27.20
CA GLU A 461 -11.95 24.97 -28.09
C GLU A 461 -12.70 25.27 -29.39
N LYS A 462 -13.33 24.24 -29.97
CA LYS A 462 -14.11 24.38 -31.22
C LYS A 462 -15.33 25.28 -31.04
N SER A 463 -15.99 25.21 -29.90
CA SER A 463 -17.23 25.94 -29.60
C SER A 463 -16.97 27.14 -28.64
N LEU A 464 -15.74 27.67 -28.59
CA LEU A 464 -15.37 28.72 -27.66
C LEU A 464 -16.21 29.99 -27.81
N SER A 465 -16.43 30.43 -29.05
CA SER A 465 -17.17 31.63 -29.39
C SER A 465 -18.69 31.46 -29.41
N ASP A 466 -19.19 30.23 -29.25
CA ASP A 466 -20.63 29.96 -29.28
C ASP A 466 -21.31 30.51 -28.01
N MET A 467 -22.11 31.56 -28.15
CA MET A 467 -22.83 32.21 -27.05
C MET A 467 -23.97 31.36 -26.50
N GLU A 468 -24.50 30.43 -27.29
CA GLU A 468 -25.63 29.56 -26.95
C GLU A 468 -25.19 28.16 -26.52
N LEU A 469 -23.88 27.93 -26.41
CA LEU A 469 -23.31 26.62 -26.05
C LEU A 469 -23.99 26.02 -24.83
N ASN A 470 -24.72 24.91 -25.06
CA ASN A 470 -25.49 24.22 -24.04
C ASN A 470 -24.76 22.96 -23.54
N ILE A 471 -24.84 22.72 -22.23
CA ILE A 471 -24.28 21.51 -21.61
C ILE A 471 -24.87 20.24 -22.20
N ASP A 472 -26.14 20.26 -22.59
CA ASP A 472 -26.83 19.12 -23.21
C ASP A 472 -26.26 18.76 -24.59
N GLU A 473 -25.83 19.76 -25.37
CA GLU A 473 -25.18 19.56 -26.67
C GLU A 473 -23.79 18.94 -26.48
N ILE A 474 -22.97 19.48 -25.53
CA ILE A 474 -21.67 18.92 -25.23
C ILE A 474 -21.81 17.47 -24.77
N ALA A 475 -22.72 17.19 -23.84
CA ALA A 475 -22.97 15.84 -23.36
C ALA A 475 -23.35 14.88 -24.49
N SER A 476 -24.24 15.33 -25.40
CA SER A 476 -24.68 14.55 -26.55
C SER A 476 -23.54 14.27 -27.54
N GLU A 477 -22.71 15.27 -27.90
CA GLU A 477 -21.54 15.09 -28.75
C GLU A 477 -20.48 14.16 -28.14
N MET A 478 -20.41 14.13 -26.82
CA MET A 478 -19.54 13.20 -26.08
C MET A 478 -20.16 11.82 -25.93
N ALA A 479 -21.41 11.59 -26.37
CA ALA A 479 -22.18 10.35 -26.19
C ALA A 479 -22.46 9.99 -24.72
N PHE A 480 -22.67 11.01 -23.87
CA PHE A 480 -23.09 10.88 -22.48
C PHE A 480 -24.50 11.42 -22.26
N SER A 481 -25.21 10.85 -21.28
CA SER A 481 -26.40 11.51 -20.76
C SER A 481 -25.97 12.78 -19.99
N ARG A 482 -26.85 13.78 -19.88
CA ARG A 482 -26.59 14.99 -19.09
C ARG A 482 -26.14 14.65 -17.66
N THR A 483 -26.77 13.68 -17.02
CA THR A 483 -26.48 13.25 -15.67
C THR A 483 -25.09 12.58 -15.57
N SER A 484 -24.77 11.66 -16.48
CA SER A 484 -23.46 10.99 -16.54
C SER A 484 -22.34 11.99 -16.81
N PHE A 485 -22.54 12.92 -17.74
CA PHE A 485 -21.58 13.99 -18.04
C PHE A 485 -21.32 14.87 -16.80
N TYR A 486 -22.40 15.31 -16.14
CA TYR A 486 -22.30 16.11 -14.92
C TYR A 486 -21.51 15.39 -13.83
N ARG A 487 -21.86 14.13 -13.55
CA ARG A 487 -21.22 13.30 -12.53
C ARG A 487 -19.74 13.11 -12.82
N LYS A 488 -19.41 12.74 -14.05
CA LYS A 488 -18.03 12.46 -14.46
C LYS A 488 -17.15 13.71 -14.40
N LEU A 489 -17.60 14.83 -14.96
CA LEU A 489 -16.82 16.07 -14.94
C LEU A 489 -16.65 16.60 -13.51
N LYS A 490 -17.71 16.58 -12.69
CA LYS A 490 -17.63 16.97 -11.28
C LYS A 490 -16.70 16.02 -10.51
N GLY A 491 -16.79 14.73 -10.74
CA GLY A 491 -15.92 13.73 -10.10
C GLY A 491 -14.44 13.90 -10.43
N LEU A 492 -14.11 14.28 -11.67
CA LEU A 492 -12.71 14.52 -12.09
C LEU A 492 -12.16 15.87 -11.61
N THR A 493 -12.97 16.92 -11.57
CA THR A 493 -12.50 18.31 -11.42
C THR A 493 -13.03 19.02 -10.17
N ASN A 494 -13.95 18.41 -9.45
CA ASN A 494 -14.73 19.03 -8.37
C ASN A 494 -15.46 20.33 -8.81
N MET A 495 -15.82 20.42 -10.10
CA MET A 495 -16.54 21.57 -10.66
C MET A 495 -17.82 21.15 -11.37
N ALA A 496 -18.87 21.95 -11.20
CA ALA A 496 -20.06 21.80 -12.05
C ALA A 496 -19.72 22.14 -13.52
N PRO A 497 -20.33 21.48 -14.52
CA PRO A 497 -20.03 21.73 -15.93
C PRO A 497 -20.13 23.19 -16.36
N ALA A 498 -21.14 23.91 -15.88
CA ALA A 498 -21.28 25.34 -16.19
C ALA A 498 -20.11 26.18 -15.65
N ASP A 499 -19.61 25.85 -14.45
CA ASP A 499 -18.50 26.57 -13.85
C ASP A 499 -17.18 26.19 -14.53
N PHE A 500 -17.01 24.93 -14.95
CA PHE A 500 -15.86 24.48 -15.71
C PHE A 500 -15.76 25.20 -17.06
N ILE A 501 -16.85 25.23 -17.83
CA ILE A 501 -16.92 25.92 -19.13
C ILE A 501 -16.63 27.42 -18.94
N ARG A 502 -17.24 28.04 -17.93
CA ARG A 502 -17.02 29.45 -17.61
C ARG A 502 -15.56 29.74 -17.27
N ALA A 503 -14.94 28.93 -16.44
CA ALA A 503 -13.54 29.08 -16.05
C ALA A 503 -12.61 28.88 -17.26
N TYR A 504 -12.93 27.93 -18.15
CA TYR A 504 -12.20 27.71 -19.40
C TYR A 504 -12.25 28.94 -20.31
N ARG A 505 -13.45 29.52 -20.53
CA ARG A 505 -13.65 30.75 -21.33
C ARG A 505 -12.88 31.92 -20.76
N LEU A 506 -12.93 32.12 -19.44
CA LEU A 506 -12.20 33.21 -18.79
C LEU A 506 -10.68 33.06 -18.90
N ARG A 507 -10.18 31.85 -18.81
CA ARG A 507 -8.76 31.55 -19.03
C ARG A 507 -8.34 31.89 -20.46
N ARG A 508 -9.11 31.43 -21.48
CA ARG A 508 -8.85 31.75 -22.89
C ARG A 508 -8.89 33.26 -23.13
N ALA A 509 -9.81 33.96 -22.47
CA ALA A 509 -9.86 35.41 -22.51
C ALA A 509 -8.59 36.06 -21.93
N ALA A 510 -8.06 35.56 -20.80
CA ALA A 510 -6.82 36.06 -20.22
C ALA A 510 -5.63 35.88 -21.17
N GLU A 511 -5.51 34.71 -21.80
CA GLU A 511 -4.49 34.42 -22.81
C GLU A 511 -4.57 35.36 -24.02
N MET A 512 -5.77 35.61 -24.56
CA MET A 512 -5.98 36.56 -25.67
C MET A 512 -5.66 38.01 -25.26
N ILE A 513 -5.89 38.38 -23.99
CA ILE A 513 -5.54 39.72 -23.48
C ILE A 513 -4.01 39.84 -23.36
N GLU A 514 -3.28 38.80 -22.94
CA GLU A 514 -1.82 38.76 -22.85
C GLU A 514 -1.16 38.80 -24.24
N GLU A 515 -1.74 38.16 -25.23
CA GLU A 515 -1.29 38.24 -26.64
C GLU A 515 -1.37 39.66 -27.24
N GLY A 516 -2.24 40.50 -26.68
CA GLY A 516 -2.30 41.93 -27.02
C GLY A 516 -2.91 42.26 -28.38
N SER A 517 -3.27 41.25 -29.18
CA SER A 517 -3.71 41.40 -30.57
C SER A 517 -5.19 41.83 -30.72
N TRP A 518 -5.97 41.71 -29.62
CA TRP A 518 -7.42 41.88 -29.64
C TRP A 518 -7.87 43.06 -28.75
N ASN A 519 -8.96 43.75 -29.15
CA ASN A 519 -9.60 44.64 -28.21
C ASN A 519 -10.47 43.86 -27.20
N LEU A 520 -10.78 44.49 -26.05
CA LEU A 520 -11.45 43.78 -24.94
C LEU A 520 -12.90 43.37 -25.28
N TYR A 521 -13.56 44.02 -26.21
CA TYR A 521 -14.88 43.65 -26.69
C TYR A 521 -14.80 42.41 -27.59
N GLU A 522 -13.84 42.39 -28.51
CA GLU A 522 -13.56 41.24 -29.37
C GLU A 522 -13.15 40.02 -28.56
N VAL A 523 -12.34 40.20 -27.51
CA VAL A 523 -12.00 39.12 -26.58
C VAL A 523 -13.26 38.51 -25.96
N ALA A 524 -14.16 39.37 -25.43
CA ALA A 524 -15.41 38.90 -24.82
C ALA A 524 -16.29 38.11 -25.82
N GLU A 525 -16.42 38.57 -27.04
CA GLU A 525 -17.17 37.92 -28.09
C GLU A 525 -16.56 36.60 -28.53
N ASN A 526 -15.25 36.58 -28.77
CA ASN A 526 -14.50 35.37 -29.16
C ASN A 526 -14.48 34.24 -28.11
N VAL A 527 -14.71 34.60 -26.85
CA VAL A 527 -14.83 33.59 -25.76
C VAL A 527 -16.31 33.33 -25.39
N GLY A 528 -17.27 33.73 -26.22
CA GLY A 528 -18.68 33.36 -26.10
C GLY A 528 -19.47 34.16 -25.05
N PHE A 529 -19.09 35.42 -24.76
CA PHE A 529 -19.88 36.31 -23.91
C PHE A 529 -20.63 37.31 -24.80
N SER A 530 -21.94 37.33 -24.70
CA SER A 530 -22.82 38.26 -25.46
C SER A 530 -22.74 39.71 -24.98
N ASN A 531 -22.19 39.96 -23.76
CA ASN A 531 -22.17 41.28 -23.16
C ASN A 531 -20.84 41.53 -22.44
N TYR A 532 -20.11 42.54 -22.88
CA TYR A 532 -18.83 42.95 -22.27
C TYR A 532 -18.95 43.32 -20.80
N THR A 533 -20.01 44.00 -20.38
CA THR A 533 -20.19 44.37 -18.97
C THR A 533 -20.29 43.15 -18.08
N HIS A 534 -21.06 42.12 -18.50
CA HIS A 534 -21.18 40.86 -17.82
C HIS A 534 -19.85 40.09 -17.79
N PHE A 535 -19.14 40.03 -18.93
CA PHE A 535 -17.79 39.46 -19.01
C PHE A 535 -16.85 40.14 -18.01
N SER A 536 -16.78 41.48 -17.99
CA SER A 536 -15.88 42.24 -17.14
C SER A 536 -16.12 41.98 -15.65
N VAL A 537 -17.39 41.85 -15.23
CA VAL A 537 -17.75 41.55 -13.83
C VAL A 537 -17.30 40.15 -13.46
N ILE A 538 -17.55 39.15 -14.29
CA ILE A 538 -17.19 37.75 -14.04
C ILE A 538 -15.67 37.58 -14.08
N PHE A 539 -14.98 38.22 -15.04
CA PHE A 539 -13.52 38.21 -15.15
C PHE A 539 -12.87 38.79 -13.87
N LYS A 540 -13.37 39.96 -13.42
CA LYS A 540 -12.90 40.59 -12.17
C LYS A 540 -13.13 39.69 -10.95
N LYS A 541 -14.29 39.01 -10.89
CA LYS A 541 -14.59 38.06 -9.82
C LYS A 541 -13.62 36.87 -9.83
N HIS A 542 -13.20 36.42 -11.00
CA HIS A 542 -12.32 35.26 -11.16
C HIS A 542 -10.84 35.59 -10.95
N PHE A 543 -10.34 36.67 -11.52
CA PHE A 543 -8.92 37.07 -11.48
C PHE A 543 -8.60 38.18 -10.45
N GLY A 544 -9.59 38.71 -9.75
CA GLY A 544 -9.42 39.76 -8.76
C GLY A 544 -9.24 41.17 -9.37
N VAL A 545 -9.01 41.29 -10.69
CA VAL A 545 -8.76 42.54 -11.42
C VAL A 545 -9.62 42.62 -12.68
N SER A 546 -9.90 43.87 -13.14
CA SER A 546 -10.67 44.02 -14.41
C SER A 546 -9.83 43.59 -15.61
N PRO A 547 -10.49 43.23 -16.76
CA PRO A 547 -9.77 42.87 -17.99
C PRO A 547 -8.81 43.98 -18.46
N LYS A 548 -9.18 45.25 -18.24
CA LYS A 548 -8.33 46.40 -18.55
C LYS A 548 -7.09 46.45 -17.68
N ASP A 549 -7.25 46.25 -16.38
CA ASP A 549 -6.13 46.27 -15.43
C ASP A 549 -5.23 45.04 -15.62
N TYR A 550 -5.81 43.91 -15.98
CA TYR A 550 -5.08 42.69 -16.28
C TYR A 550 -4.15 42.89 -17.49
N ARG A 551 -4.63 43.49 -18.57
CA ARG A 551 -3.84 43.82 -19.76
C ARG A 551 -2.68 44.76 -19.43
N ASN A 552 -2.92 45.75 -18.57
CA ASN A 552 -1.90 46.72 -18.21
C ASN A 552 -0.77 46.15 -17.32
N ARG A 553 -1.04 45.07 -16.58
CA ARG A 553 -0.02 44.34 -15.78
C ARG A 553 0.94 43.55 -16.66
N GLY A 554 0.46 42.94 -17.74
CA GLY A 554 1.29 42.13 -18.67
C GLY A 554 2.28 42.96 -19.51
N HIS A 555 2.19 44.27 -19.50
CA HIS A 555 3.12 45.17 -20.19
C HIS A 555 4.22 45.75 -19.26
N HIS A 556 4.27 45.30 -17.98
CA HIS A 556 5.25 45.80 -16.98
C HIS A 556 6.21 44.72 -16.46
N GLU A 557 6.17 43.48 -16.99
CA GLU A 557 7.22 42.48 -16.84
C GLU A 557 7.85 42.23 -18.24
#